data_ef919c2c2c7d953ff7674bf0d9124690
#
_entry.id   ef919c2c2c7d953ff7674bf0d9124690
#
_cell.length_a   1.000
_cell.length_b   1.000
_cell.length_c   1.000
_cell.angle_alpha   90.00
_cell.angle_beta   90.00
_cell.angle_gamma   90.00
#
_symmetry.space_group_name_H-M   'P 1'
#
loop_
_entity.id
_entity.type
_entity.pdbx_description
1 polymer ?
#
loop_
_entity_poly.entity_id
_entity_poly.type
_entity_poly.pdbx_seq_one_letter_code
_entity_poly.pdbx_strand_id
1 'polypeptide(L)'
;MSIGRIESVAVRAPAGLVVCWDDGHRAEIDLAPIVAAHPKLRPLADPDAFPVRSEDGWSVEWPHCGIDLGSPQLRRWADEQAGEAMPAAAFRAWMEKHGLTLDSAGEALGLSRRTVAYYLSGEQPVPKTVMLATEGFDKRQAA
;
A
#
# COMPACT_ATOMS: atom_id res chain seq x y z
N MET A 1 5.95 12.86 -7.63
CA MET A 1 4.76 12.72 -8.48
C MET A 1 3.52 12.69 -7.61
N SER A 2 2.58 13.57 -7.86
CA SER A 2 1.34 13.60 -7.09
C SER A 2 0.40 12.48 -7.54
N ILE A 3 -0.30 11.89 -6.58
CA ILE A 3 -1.31 10.89 -6.87
C ILE A 3 -2.56 11.61 -7.38
N GLY A 4 -3.11 11.14 -8.48
CA GLY A 4 -4.27 11.74 -9.10
C GLY A 4 -5.58 11.41 -8.38
N ARG A 5 -6.64 12.03 -8.87
CA ARG A 5 -7.99 11.72 -8.43
C ARG A 5 -8.47 10.44 -9.10
N ILE A 6 -9.40 9.78 -8.47
CA ILE A 6 -10.05 8.59 -9.02
C ILE A 6 -11.03 9.05 -10.10
N GLU A 7 -10.91 8.50 -11.30
CA GLU A 7 -11.89 8.70 -12.38
C GLU A 7 -13.04 7.72 -12.28
N SER A 8 -12.72 6.44 -12.01
CA SER A 8 -13.73 5.39 -11.96
C SER A 8 -13.33 4.28 -11.00
N VAL A 9 -14.34 3.59 -10.49
CA VAL A 9 -14.17 2.40 -9.67
C VAL A 9 -15.22 1.37 -10.10
N ALA A 10 -14.80 0.10 -10.17
CA ALA A 10 -15.68 -1.02 -10.48
C ALA A 10 -15.33 -2.19 -9.57
N VAL A 11 -16.33 -3.03 -9.32
CA VAL A 11 -16.15 -4.26 -8.56
C VAL A 11 -15.74 -5.38 -9.51
N ARG A 12 -14.81 -6.21 -9.07
CA ARG A 12 -14.43 -7.43 -9.76
C ARG A 12 -14.49 -8.59 -8.78
N ALA A 13 -15.34 -9.57 -9.09
CA ALA A 13 -15.52 -10.72 -8.21
C ALA A 13 -14.21 -11.53 -8.06
N PRO A 14 -13.94 -12.15 -6.92
CA PRO A 14 -14.82 -12.21 -5.73
C PRO A 14 -14.65 -11.04 -4.75
N ALA A 15 -13.51 -10.35 -4.72
CA ALA A 15 -13.25 -9.31 -3.74
C ALA A 15 -12.33 -8.21 -4.28
N GLY A 16 -12.35 -7.98 -5.60
CA GLY A 16 -11.48 -7.03 -6.24
C GLY A 16 -12.15 -5.69 -6.55
N LEU A 17 -11.32 -4.66 -6.60
CA LEU A 17 -11.68 -3.36 -7.13
C LEU A 17 -10.82 -3.09 -8.37
N VAL A 18 -11.42 -2.51 -9.40
CA VAL A 18 -10.68 -1.92 -10.51
C VAL A 18 -10.78 -0.42 -10.36
N VAL A 19 -9.66 0.24 -10.16
CA VAL A 19 -9.62 1.69 -9.98
C VAL A 19 -8.82 2.31 -11.12
N CYS A 20 -9.38 3.36 -11.72
CA CYS A 20 -8.70 4.17 -12.71
C CYS A 20 -8.51 5.58 -12.15
N TRP A 21 -7.30 6.10 -12.25
CA TRP A 21 -6.94 7.44 -11.80
C TRP A 21 -6.82 8.38 -13.00
N ASP A 22 -6.95 9.66 -12.76
CA ASP A 22 -6.89 10.68 -13.80
C ASP A 22 -5.49 10.89 -14.40
N ASP A 23 -4.46 10.30 -13.78
CA ASP A 23 -3.09 10.27 -14.31
C ASP A 23 -2.88 9.12 -15.32
N GLY A 24 -3.93 8.39 -15.67
CA GLY A 24 -3.87 7.26 -16.59
C GLY A 24 -3.54 5.91 -15.94
N HIS A 25 -3.26 5.88 -14.65
CA HIS A 25 -2.98 4.62 -13.94
C HIS A 25 -4.26 3.83 -13.72
N ARG A 26 -4.20 2.54 -14.00
CA ARG A 26 -5.29 1.59 -13.76
C ARG A 26 -4.74 0.42 -12.97
N ALA A 27 -5.44 -0.01 -11.94
CA ALA A 27 -5.00 -1.14 -11.13
C ALA A 27 -6.19 -1.95 -10.62
N GLU A 28 -5.95 -3.24 -10.42
CA GLU A 28 -6.84 -4.10 -9.67
C GLU A 28 -6.29 -4.22 -8.25
N ILE A 29 -7.17 -4.07 -7.28
CA ILE A 29 -6.82 -4.20 -5.86
C ILE A 29 -7.63 -5.36 -5.31
N ASP A 30 -6.94 -6.37 -4.79
CA ASP A 30 -7.59 -7.46 -4.06
C ASP A 30 -7.86 -6.99 -2.64
N LEU A 31 -9.13 -6.90 -2.27
CA LEU A 31 -9.52 -6.46 -0.94
C LEU A 31 -9.44 -7.58 0.12
N ALA A 32 -9.38 -8.84 -0.29
CA ALA A 32 -9.40 -9.95 0.67
C ALA A 32 -8.27 -9.87 1.70
N PRO A 33 -6.99 -9.71 1.32
CA PRO A 33 -5.93 -9.59 2.31
C PRO A 33 -6.01 -8.29 3.12
N ILE A 34 -6.55 -7.24 2.53
CA ILE A 34 -6.72 -5.94 3.21
C ILE A 34 -7.77 -6.05 4.31
N VAL A 35 -8.91 -6.66 4.00
CA VAL A 35 -9.97 -6.89 4.98
C VAL A 35 -9.49 -7.81 6.09
N ALA A 36 -8.72 -8.85 5.76
CA ALA A 36 -8.16 -9.75 6.76
C ALA A 36 -7.22 -9.03 7.73
N ALA A 37 -6.42 -8.07 7.24
CA ALA A 37 -5.48 -7.32 8.05
C ALA A 37 -6.14 -6.17 8.83
N HIS A 38 -7.31 -5.70 8.39
CA HIS A 38 -8.01 -4.55 8.97
C HIS A 38 -9.46 -4.92 9.32
N PRO A 39 -9.73 -5.41 10.54
CA PRO A 39 -11.07 -5.86 10.92
C PRO A 39 -12.18 -4.83 10.74
N LYS A 40 -11.85 -3.53 10.83
CA LYS A 40 -12.82 -2.45 10.61
C LYS A 40 -13.35 -2.40 9.17
N LEU A 41 -12.64 -3.01 8.22
CA LEU A 41 -13.03 -3.07 6.82
C LEU A 41 -13.85 -4.32 6.48
N ARG A 42 -14.18 -5.14 7.48
CA ARG A 42 -14.97 -6.34 7.29
C ARG A 42 -16.26 -6.14 6.47
N PRO A 43 -17.01 -5.03 6.63
CA PRO A 43 -18.20 -4.80 5.82
C PRO A 43 -17.95 -4.74 4.31
N LEU A 44 -16.72 -4.46 3.87
CA LEU A 44 -16.36 -4.45 2.45
C LEU A 44 -16.36 -5.85 1.83
N ALA A 45 -16.34 -6.90 2.64
CA ALA A 45 -16.40 -8.27 2.17
C ALA A 45 -17.83 -8.72 1.82
N ASP A 46 -18.84 -7.93 2.15
CA ASP A 46 -20.23 -8.22 1.83
C ASP A 46 -20.41 -8.19 0.30
N PRO A 47 -20.94 -9.26 -0.31
CA PRO A 47 -21.17 -9.29 -1.77
C PRO A 47 -22.11 -8.19 -2.27
N ASP A 48 -22.96 -7.66 -1.39
CA ASP A 48 -23.88 -6.57 -1.73
C ASP A 48 -23.28 -5.19 -1.50
N ALA A 49 -22.02 -5.11 -1.10
CA ALA A 49 -21.32 -3.84 -0.91
C ALA A 49 -20.93 -3.22 -2.26
N PHE A 50 -21.43 -2.04 -2.52
CA PHE A 50 -21.14 -1.31 -3.76
C PHE A 50 -20.30 -0.09 -3.49
N PRO A 51 -19.07 -0.03 -4.05
CA PRO A 51 -18.25 1.17 -3.98
C PRO A 51 -18.73 2.21 -4.99
N VAL A 52 -18.68 3.48 -4.61
CA VAL A 52 -18.91 4.60 -5.51
C VAL A 52 -17.76 5.60 -5.38
N ARG A 53 -17.41 6.21 -6.49
CA ARG A 53 -16.44 7.29 -6.50
C ARG A 53 -17.02 8.49 -5.79
N SER A 54 -16.27 9.15 -4.91
CA SER A 54 -16.71 10.41 -4.29
C SER A 54 -16.88 11.48 -5.37
N GLU A 55 -17.68 12.50 -5.05
CA GLU A 55 -17.96 13.57 -6.01
C GLU A 55 -16.68 14.26 -6.48
N ASP A 56 -15.75 14.51 -5.57
CA ASP A 56 -14.48 15.16 -5.87
C ASP A 56 -13.39 14.21 -6.40
N GLY A 57 -13.63 12.90 -6.38
CA GLY A 57 -12.68 11.89 -6.86
C GLY A 57 -11.53 11.56 -5.91
N TRP A 58 -11.53 12.10 -4.70
CA TRP A 58 -10.44 11.83 -3.75
C TRP A 58 -10.63 10.59 -2.91
N SER A 59 -11.79 9.95 -3.00
CA SER A 59 -12.07 8.71 -2.26
C SER A 59 -13.04 7.81 -3.01
N VAL A 60 -13.07 6.54 -2.56
CA VAL A 60 -14.12 5.58 -2.89
C VAL A 60 -14.94 5.37 -1.63
N GLU A 61 -16.25 5.44 -1.76
CA GLU A 61 -17.18 5.36 -0.66
C GLU A 61 -18.04 4.11 -0.76
N TRP A 62 -18.37 3.53 0.38
CA TRP A 62 -19.35 2.43 0.49
C TRP A 62 -20.52 2.94 1.32
N PRO A 63 -21.53 3.57 0.66
CA PRO A 63 -22.59 4.29 1.39
C PRO A 63 -23.38 3.44 2.37
N HIS A 64 -23.57 2.14 2.08
CA HIS A 64 -24.36 1.25 2.92
C HIS A 64 -23.71 1.00 4.30
N CYS A 65 -22.41 1.16 4.44
CA CYS A 65 -21.71 0.92 5.71
C CYS A 65 -20.91 2.12 6.20
N GLY A 66 -20.92 3.23 5.46
CA GLY A 66 -20.25 4.45 5.88
C GLY A 66 -18.73 4.41 5.85
N ILE A 67 -18.16 3.49 5.10
CA ILE A 67 -16.70 3.39 4.93
C ILE A 67 -16.29 4.16 3.69
N ASP A 68 -15.18 4.88 3.79
CA ASP A 68 -14.53 5.51 2.64
C ASP A 68 -13.03 5.26 2.69
N LEU A 69 -12.43 5.12 1.51
CA LEU A 69 -10.99 4.90 1.36
C LEU A 69 -10.43 5.95 0.40
N GLY A 70 -9.40 6.65 0.84
CA GLY A 70 -8.79 7.72 0.09
C GLY A 70 -7.99 7.25 -1.13
N SER A 71 -7.94 8.09 -2.17
CA SER A 71 -7.14 7.83 -3.37
C SER A 71 -5.68 7.46 -3.05
N PRO A 72 -4.96 8.17 -2.16
CA PRO A 72 -3.59 7.81 -1.83
C PRO A 72 -3.46 6.42 -1.20
N GLN A 73 -4.38 6.04 -0.33
CA GLN A 73 -4.36 4.72 0.31
C GLN A 73 -4.62 3.60 -0.70
N LEU A 74 -5.58 3.81 -1.59
CA LEU A 74 -5.88 2.83 -2.64
C LEU A 74 -4.70 2.67 -3.59
N ARG A 75 -4.03 3.77 -3.96
CA ARG A 75 -2.85 3.73 -4.80
C ARG A 75 -1.71 2.99 -4.13
N ARG A 76 -1.52 3.19 -2.82
CA ARG A 76 -0.49 2.48 -2.05
C ARG A 76 -0.74 0.97 -2.07
N TRP A 77 -1.96 0.53 -1.81
CA TRP A 77 -2.29 -0.90 -1.87
C TRP A 77 -2.10 -1.47 -3.27
N ALA A 78 -2.50 -0.72 -4.29
CA ALA A 78 -2.28 -1.13 -5.68
C ALA A 78 -0.81 -1.33 -5.98
N ASP A 79 0.04 -0.39 -5.57
CA ASP A 79 1.49 -0.45 -5.79
C ASP A 79 2.11 -1.61 -5.02
N GLU A 80 1.71 -1.82 -3.77
CA GLU A 80 2.20 -2.94 -2.96
C GLU A 80 1.84 -4.29 -3.57
N GLN A 81 0.61 -4.44 -4.03
CA GLN A 81 0.15 -5.69 -4.66
C GLN A 81 0.80 -5.92 -6.03
N ALA A 82 1.14 -4.86 -6.73
CA ALA A 82 1.84 -4.94 -8.02
C ALA A 82 3.35 -5.13 -7.88
N GLY A 83 3.90 -5.11 -6.66
CA GLY A 83 5.34 -5.21 -6.45
C GLY A 83 6.10 -3.91 -6.74
N GLU A 84 5.40 -2.78 -6.79
CA GLU A 84 5.99 -1.46 -7.06
C GLU A 84 6.32 -0.70 -5.77
N ALA A 85 5.92 -1.23 -4.62
CA ALA A 85 6.24 -0.70 -3.30
C ALA A 85 6.29 -1.84 -2.30
N MET A 86 7.01 -1.65 -1.21
CA MET A 86 7.13 -2.64 -0.15
C MET A 86 6.18 -2.27 1.00
N PRO A 87 5.36 -3.20 1.52
CA PRO A 87 4.57 -2.91 2.70
C PRO A 87 5.44 -2.56 3.91
N ALA A 88 4.99 -1.63 4.74
CA ALA A 88 5.73 -1.24 5.94
C ALA A 88 6.00 -2.43 6.85
N ALA A 89 5.05 -3.36 6.97
CA ALA A 89 5.22 -4.58 7.77
C ALA A 89 6.36 -5.45 7.23
N ALA A 90 6.51 -5.54 5.90
CA ALA A 90 7.60 -6.31 5.28
C ALA A 90 8.95 -5.63 5.52
N PHE A 91 9.00 -4.31 5.48
CA PHE A 91 10.21 -3.55 5.78
C PHE A 91 10.63 -3.74 7.25
N ARG A 92 9.68 -3.70 8.16
CA ARG A 92 9.91 -3.98 9.58
C ARG A 92 10.46 -5.39 9.79
N ALA A 93 9.85 -6.39 9.15
CA ALA A 93 10.29 -7.78 9.23
C ALA A 93 11.71 -7.95 8.72
N TRP A 94 12.08 -7.24 7.64
CA TRP A 94 13.44 -7.25 7.11
C TRP A 94 14.44 -6.69 8.14
N MET A 95 14.11 -5.58 8.80
CA MET A 95 14.96 -5.02 9.85
C MET A 95 15.12 -5.99 11.03
N GLU A 96 14.03 -6.60 11.46
CA GLU A 96 14.05 -7.57 12.58
C GLU A 96 14.88 -8.80 12.23
N LYS A 97 14.76 -9.30 11.03
CA LYS A 97 15.53 -10.44 10.54
C LYS A 97 17.04 -10.22 10.66
N HIS A 98 17.49 -9.00 10.40
CA HIS A 98 18.90 -8.65 10.44
C HIS A 98 19.32 -7.93 11.74
N GLY A 99 18.41 -7.78 12.69
CA GLY A 99 18.71 -7.11 13.96
C GLY A 99 19.09 -5.63 13.78
N LEU A 100 18.50 -4.95 12.81
CA LEU A 100 18.85 -3.57 12.48
C LEU A 100 18.06 -2.56 13.31
N THR A 101 18.75 -1.50 13.72
CA THR A 101 18.15 -0.31 14.32
C THR A 101 17.82 0.70 13.23
N LEU A 102 17.19 1.83 13.62
CA LEU A 102 16.95 2.92 12.67
C LEU A 102 18.27 3.41 12.03
N ASP A 103 19.31 3.56 12.83
CA ASP A 103 20.61 4.02 12.36
C ASP A 103 21.31 2.99 11.47
N SER A 104 21.36 1.73 11.89
CA SER A 104 22.05 0.70 11.14
C SER A 104 21.31 0.31 9.85
N ALA A 105 19.98 0.38 9.85
CA ALA A 105 19.21 0.20 8.62
C ALA A 105 19.49 1.34 7.63
N GLY A 106 19.57 2.57 8.14
CA GLY A 106 19.95 3.72 7.30
C GLY A 106 21.34 3.55 6.69
N GLU A 107 22.31 3.12 7.48
CA GLU A 107 23.66 2.83 6.96
C GLU A 107 23.65 1.72 5.91
N ALA A 108 22.91 0.65 6.16
CA ALA A 108 22.83 -0.49 5.25
C ALA A 108 22.25 -0.10 3.87
N LEU A 109 21.28 0.81 3.87
CA LEU A 109 20.56 1.19 2.66
C LEU A 109 20.98 2.54 2.07
N GLY A 110 21.86 3.27 2.75
CA GLY A 110 22.23 4.62 2.32
C GLY A 110 21.15 5.65 2.56
N LEU A 111 20.36 5.48 3.61
CA LEU A 111 19.23 6.34 3.95
C LEU A 111 19.44 7.04 5.29
N SER A 112 18.78 8.18 5.49
CA SER A 112 18.77 8.84 6.79
C SER A 112 17.91 8.03 7.79
N ARG A 113 18.24 8.17 9.08
CA ARG A 113 17.41 7.63 10.17
C ARG A 113 15.96 8.08 10.06
N ARG A 114 15.74 9.33 9.73
CA ARG A 114 14.40 9.91 9.58
C ARG A 114 13.59 9.21 8.48
N THR A 115 14.21 8.93 7.33
CA THR A 115 13.55 8.21 6.25
C THR A 115 13.15 6.81 6.67
N VAL A 116 14.05 6.10 7.37
CA VAL A 116 13.74 4.76 7.89
C VAL A 116 12.55 4.83 8.85
N ALA A 117 12.52 5.84 9.74
CA ALA A 117 11.40 6.02 10.67
C ALA A 117 10.07 6.26 9.93
N TYR A 118 10.08 7.04 8.85
CA TYR A 118 8.88 7.29 8.05
C TYR A 118 8.36 6.02 7.38
N TYR A 119 9.25 5.14 6.92
CA TYR A 119 8.85 3.86 6.35
C TYR A 119 8.21 2.96 7.41
N LEU A 120 8.80 2.88 8.60
CA LEU A 120 8.27 2.06 9.68
C LEU A 120 6.91 2.53 10.19
N SER A 121 6.71 3.84 10.27
CA SER A 121 5.43 4.41 10.72
C SER A 121 4.33 4.34 9.65
N GLY A 122 4.70 4.07 8.41
CA GLY A 122 3.78 4.09 7.27
C GLY A 122 3.50 5.50 6.75
N GLU A 123 4.14 6.54 7.30
CA GLU A 123 3.96 7.91 6.86
C GLU A 123 4.40 8.12 5.41
N GLN A 124 5.43 7.39 4.99
CA GLN A 124 5.86 7.34 3.59
C GLN A 124 5.86 5.90 3.10
N PRO A 125 5.46 5.66 1.84
CA PRO A 125 5.56 4.33 1.26
C PRO A 125 7.02 3.97 1.02
N VAL A 126 7.34 2.68 1.15
CA VAL A 126 8.68 2.16 0.84
C VAL A 126 8.75 1.96 -0.68
N PRO A 127 9.53 2.75 -1.42
CA PRO A 127 9.56 2.65 -2.87
C PRO A 127 10.26 1.39 -3.35
N LYS A 128 10.01 1.05 -4.60
CA LYS A 128 10.62 -0.13 -5.24
C LYS A 128 12.14 -0.13 -5.15
N THR A 129 12.77 1.02 -5.29
CA THR A 129 14.24 1.13 -5.19
C THR A 129 14.75 0.68 -3.83
N VAL A 130 14.06 1.04 -2.76
CA VAL A 130 14.41 0.62 -1.40
C VAL A 130 14.10 -0.86 -1.21
N MET A 131 12.97 -1.35 -1.72
CA MET A 131 12.65 -2.77 -1.71
C MET A 131 13.76 -3.60 -2.36
N LEU A 132 14.22 -3.19 -3.53
CA LEU A 132 15.32 -3.87 -4.22
C LEU A 132 16.63 -3.78 -3.43
N ALA A 133 16.86 -2.68 -2.72
CA ALA A 133 18.03 -2.53 -1.87
C ALA A 133 18.01 -3.51 -0.68
N THR A 134 16.82 -3.75 -0.09
CA THR A 134 16.69 -4.77 0.99
C THR A 134 17.01 -6.16 0.46
N GLU A 135 16.56 -6.48 -0.75
CA GLU A 135 16.87 -7.76 -1.39
C GLU A 135 18.35 -7.89 -1.70
N GLY A 136 18.98 -6.81 -2.16
CA GLY A 136 20.41 -6.77 -2.41
C GLY A 136 21.22 -6.95 -1.14
N PHE A 137 20.80 -6.35 -0.05
CA PHE A 137 21.40 -6.54 1.27
C PHE A 137 21.30 -8.01 1.71
N ASP A 138 20.15 -8.64 1.52
CA ASP A 138 19.95 -10.05 1.86
C ASP A 138 20.94 -10.94 1.10
N LYS A 139 21.14 -10.69 -0.19
CA LYS A 139 22.11 -11.43 -0.98
C LYS A 139 23.54 -11.26 -0.48
N ARG A 140 23.92 -10.05 -0.10
CA ARG A 140 25.24 -9.77 0.47
C ARG A 140 25.48 -10.56 1.75
N GLN A 141 24.46 -10.63 2.62
CA GLN A 141 24.58 -11.33 3.90
C GLN A 141 24.61 -12.85 3.72
N ALA A 142 24.04 -13.36 2.64
CA ALA A 142 24.03 -14.79 2.33
C ALA A 142 25.32 -15.28 1.63
N ALA A 143 26.10 -14.35 1.11
CA ALA A 143 27.33 -14.68 0.38
C ALA A 143 28.48 -15.09 1.31
#